data_4c88d4719fcfd5da4f4c53ed52897ec1
#
_entry.id   4c88d4719fcfd5da4f4c53ed52897ec1
#
_cell.length_a   1.000
_cell.length_b   1.000
_cell.length_c   1.000
_cell.angle_alpha   90.00
_cell.angle_beta   90.00
_cell.angle_gamma   90.00
#
_symmetry.space_group_name_H-M   'P 1'
#
loop_
_entity.id
_entity.type
_entity.pdbx_description
1 polymer ?
#
loop_
_entity_poly.entity_id
_entity_poly.type
_entity_poly.pdbx_seq_one_letter_code
_entity_poly.pdbx_strand_id
1 'polypeptide(L)'
;LDESRPWNTRNVVGGMRFLQRLWRNVIDENTGEVTVTDDAMDERTLKLLNNTIAEVTGEMEAMRPNTAIAKLIVLNNHLTGMNGVPRAAVEPLVLMVAPIAPHIAEELWNRLGHDESLAHHPWPQADERYVGQDTVTAVVQIKGKVRAKLEVSADIDPDELEKMALEAVAERLGGKPPRKVIVKAPKIVSIVPGE
;
A
#
# COMPACT_ATOMS: atom_id res chain seq x y z
N LEU A 1 7.41 -13.99 -13.53
CA LEU A 1 7.08 -14.25 -14.95
C LEU A 1 7.45 -15.65 -15.43
N ASP A 2 8.20 -16.39 -14.64
CA ASP A 2 8.79 -17.70 -14.97
C ASP A 2 7.95 -18.93 -14.54
N GLU A 3 6.86 -18.71 -13.82
CA GLU A 3 5.93 -19.77 -13.44
C GLU A 3 4.75 -19.88 -14.40
N SER A 4 4.53 -21.08 -14.93
CA SER A 4 3.33 -21.42 -15.68
C SER A 4 2.16 -21.65 -14.73
N ARG A 5 1.07 -20.88 -14.89
CA ARG A 5 -0.17 -21.07 -14.13
C ARG A 5 -1.36 -21.27 -15.06
N PRO A 6 -2.32 -22.13 -14.68
CA PRO A 6 -3.52 -22.31 -15.49
C PRO A 6 -4.32 -21.00 -15.55
N TRP A 7 -4.90 -20.72 -16.72
CA TRP A 7 -5.79 -19.59 -16.91
C TRP A 7 -7.00 -19.68 -15.96
N ASN A 8 -7.29 -18.57 -15.26
CA ASN A 8 -8.45 -18.46 -14.39
C ASN A 8 -9.22 -17.16 -14.70
N THR A 9 -10.39 -17.30 -15.30
CA THR A 9 -11.27 -16.19 -15.67
C THR A 9 -11.70 -15.32 -14.49
N ARG A 10 -11.77 -15.86 -13.28
CA ARG A 10 -12.09 -15.07 -12.07
C ARG A 10 -11.05 -14.01 -11.77
N ASN A 11 -9.80 -14.24 -12.12
CA ASN A 11 -8.71 -13.28 -11.87
C ASN A 11 -8.85 -12.04 -12.77
N VAL A 12 -9.44 -12.17 -13.95
CA VAL A 12 -9.69 -11.06 -14.88
C VAL A 12 -10.65 -10.02 -14.27
N VAL A 13 -11.64 -10.50 -13.50
CA VAL A 13 -12.60 -9.60 -12.83
C VAL A 13 -11.91 -8.62 -11.85
N GLY A 14 -10.86 -9.07 -11.17
CA GLY A 14 -10.06 -8.21 -10.28
C GLY A 14 -9.39 -7.07 -11.04
N GLY A 15 -8.73 -7.39 -12.15
CA GLY A 15 -8.11 -6.39 -13.03
C GLY A 15 -9.12 -5.40 -13.61
N MET A 16 -10.26 -5.91 -14.09
CA MET A 16 -11.34 -5.06 -14.63
C MET A 16 -11.85 -4.07 -13.56
N ARG A 17 -12.09 -4.54 -12.33
CA ARG A 17 -12.54 -3.67 -11.23
C ARG A 17 -11.51 -2.62 -10.87
N PHE A 18 -10.22 -2.94 -10.93
CA PHE A 18 -9.14 -1.99 -10.70
C PHE A 18 -9.18 -0.87 -11.75
N LEU A 19 -9.25 -1.21 -13.04
CA LEU A 19 -9.29 -0.24 -14.12
C LEU A 19 -10.56 0.62 -14.08
N GLN A 20 -11.72 0.03 -13.78
CA GLN A 20 -12.98 0.78 -13.59
C GLN A 20 -12.91 1.78 -12.45
N ARG A 21 -12.29 1.43 -11.32
CA ARG A 21 -12.08 2.36 -10.21
C ARG A 21 -11.10 3.47 -10.58
N LEU A 22 -10.02 3.12 -11.28
CA LEU A 22 -9.05 4.12 -11.78
C LEU A 22 -9.76 5.14 -12.68
N TRP A 23 -10.60 4.66 -13.59
CA TRP A 23 -11.41 5.52 -14.44
C TRP A 23 -12.28 6.48 -13.62
N ARG A 24 -13.03 5.96 -12.65
CA ARG A 24 -13.95 6.76 -11.80
C ARG A 24 -13.22 7.75 -10.89
N ASN A 25 -11.98 7.52 -10.57
CA ASN A 25 -11.17 8.47 -9.81
C ASN A 25 -10.86 9.75 -10.62
N VAL A 26 -11.04 9.72 -11.93
CA VAL A 26 -10.75 10.83 -12.84
C VAL A 26 -12.01 11.32 -13.54
N ILE A 27 -12.88 10.41 -13.98
CA ILE A 27 -14.01 10.69 -14.87
C ILE A 27 -15.31 10.30 -14.18
N ASP A 28 -16.28 11.20 -14.18
CA ASP A 28 -17.66 10.87 -13.87
C ASP A 28 -18.28 10.06 -15.01
N GLU A 29 -18.71 8.83 -14.74
CA GLU A 29 -19.27 7.93 -15.77
C GLU A 29 -20.60 8.41 -16.36
N ASN A 30 -21.32 9.29 -15.67
CA ASN A 30 -22.62 9.81 -16.14
C ASN A 30 -22.45 11.02 -17.06
N THR A 31 -21.52 11.91 -16.73
CA THR A 31 -21.29 13.16 -17.47
C THR A 31 -20.15 13.05 -18.46
N GLY A 32 -19.18 12.15 -18.24
CA GLY A 32 -17.93 12.07 -18.99
C GLY A 32 -16.94 13.18 -18.66
N GLU A 33 -17.21 13.96 -17.61
CA GLU A 33 -16.37 15.09 -17.20
C GLU A 33 -15.27 14.65 -16.23
N VAL A 34 -14.17 15.40 -16.22
CA VAL A 34 -13.08 15.22 -15.25
C VAL A 34 -13.50 15.79 -13.90
N THR A 35 -13.35 14.98 -12.83
CA THR A 35 -13.79 15.32 -11.47
C THR A 35 -12.66 15.48 -10.46
N VAL A 36 -11.40 15.46 -10.93
CA VAL A 36 -10.25 15.68 -10.04
C VAL A 36 -10.25 17.10 -9.49
N THR A 37 -9.68 17.25 -8.29
CA THR A 37 -9.55 18.55 -7.62
C THR A 37 -8.09 18.99 -7.56
N ASP A 38 -7.88 20.30 -7.41
CA ASP A 38 -6.55 20.87 -7.16
C ASP A 38 -6.28 21.06 -5.65
N ASP A 39 -7.06 20.38 -4.82
CA ASP A 39 -6.90 20.42 -3.36
C ASP A 39 -5.58 19.80 -2.92
N ALA A 40 -5.05 20.32 -1.82
CA ALA A 40 -3.88 19.75 -1.19
C ALA A 40 -4.18 18.36 -0.61
N MET A 41 -3.24 17.44 -0.78
CA MET A 41 -3.34 16.11 -0.16
C MET A 41 -3.14 16.20 1.35
N ASP A 42 -3.88 15.40 2.10
CA ASP A 42 -3.60 15.19 3.51
C ASP A 42 -2.30 14.38 3.72
N GLU A 43 -1.78 14.39 4.93
CA GLU A 43 -0.51 13.72 5.26
C GLU A 43 -0.57 12.20 5.00
N ARG A 44 -1.71 11.58 5.23
CA ARG A 44 -1.92 10.15 4.98
C ARG A 44 -1.83 9.84 3.49
N THR A 45 -2.48 10.65 2.65
CA THR A 45 -2.44 10.49 1.19
C THR A 45 -1.04 10.76 0.65
N LEU A 46 -0.34 11.79 1.17
CA LEU A 46 1.05 12.08 0.81
C LEU A 46 1.98 10.90 1.12
N LYS A 47 1.90 10.33 2.33
CA LYS A 47 2.69 9.16 2.72
C LYS A 47 2.37 7.94 1.86
N LEU A 48 1.09 7.63 1.68
CA LEU A 48 0.68 6.48 0.88
C LEU A 48 1.13 6.61 -0.58
N LEU A 49 0.99 7.80 -1.19
CA LEU A 49 1.44 8.05 -2.56
C LEU A 49 2.95 7.83 -2.68
N ASN A 50 3.75 8.47 -1.82
CA ASN A 50 5.21 8.42 -1.92
C ASN A 50 5.76 7.01 -1.61
N ASN A 51 5.19 6.30 -0.64
CA ASN A 51 5.51 4.90 -0.39
C ASN A 51 5.14 4.04 -1.62
N THR A 52 3.97 4.26 -2.22
CA THR A 52 3.56 3.52 -3.42
C THR A 52 4.51 3.78 -4.59
N ILE A 53 4.94 5.02 -4.83
CA ILE A 53 5.91 5.34 -5.89
C ILE A 53 7.22 4.59 -5.65
N ALA A 54 7.78 4.66 -4.45
CA ALA A 54 9.04 3.99 -4.11
C ALA A 54 8.95 2.46 -4.26
N GLU A 55 7.88 1.85 -3.71
CA GLU A 55 7.66 0.41 -3.76
C GLU A 55 7.39 -0.08 -5.19
N VAL A 56 6.52 0.60 -5.95
CA VAL A 56 6.21 0.23 -7.35
C VAL A 56 7.47 0.35 -8.21
N THR A 57 8.28 1.38 -8.02
CA THR A 57 9.56 1.53 -8.73
C THR A 57 10.45 0.31 -8.48
N GLY A 58 10.69 -0.04 -7.22
CA GLY A 58 11.52 -1.19 -6.87
C GLY A 58 10.95 -2.52 -7.37
N GLU A 59 9.63 -2.72 -7.34
CA GLU A 59 8.99 -3.93 -7.85
C GLU A 59 9.08 -4.04 -9.38
N MET A 60 8.95 -2.93 -10.10
CA MET A 60 9.10 -2.91 -11.56
C MET A 60 10.55 -3.15 -11.99
N GLU A 61 11.53 -2.56 -11.30
CA GLU A 61 12.97 -2.83 -11.52
C GLU A 61 13.33 -4.30 -11.26
N ALA A 62 12.72 -4.89 -10.23
CA ALA A 62 12.89 -6.30 -9.89
C ALA A 62 12.08 -7.27 -10.78
N MET A 63 11.38 -6.77 -11.81
CA MET A 63 10.52 -7.56 -12.72
C MET A 63 9.40 -8.32 -11.99
N ARG A 64 8.82 -7.71 -10.95
CA ARG A 64 7.71 -8.26 -10.17
C ARG A 64 6.40 -7.46 -10.35
N PRO A 65 5.86 -7.39 -11.57
CA PRO A 65 4.70 -6.54 -11.89
C PRO A 65 3.43 -6.94 -11.10
N ASN A 66 3.29 -8.19 -10.70
CA ASN A 66 2.17 -8.65 -9.87
C ASN A 66 2.18 -7.99 -8.48
N THR A 67 3.34 -7.80 -7.86
CA THR A 67 3.48 -7.09 -6.58
C THR A 67 3.27 -5.59 -6.77
N ALA A 68 3.83 -5.01 -7.84
CA ALA A 68 3.57 -3.62 -8.21
C ALA A 68 2.07 -3.33 -8.37
N ILE A 69 1.33 -4.19 -9.08
CA ILE A 69 -0.13 -4.06 -9.25
C ILE A 69 -0.85 -4.10 -7.89
N ALA A 70 -0.44 -4.96 -6.96
CA ALA A 70 -1.04 -5.02 -5.64
C ALA A 70 -0.90 -3.69 -4.88
N LYS A 71 0.27 -3.02 -4.98
CA LYS A 71 0.50 -1.70 -4.39
C LYS A 71 -0.35 -0.61 -5.07
N LEU A 72 -0.43 -0.61 -6.39
CA LEU A 72 -1.29 0.29 -7.16
C LEU A 72 -2.77 0.15 -6.77
N ILE A 73 -3.25 -1.08 -6.53
CA ILE A 73 -4.62 -1.33 -6.06
C ILE A 73 -4.89 -0.68 -4.71
N VAL A 74 -3.93 -0.71 -3.78
CA VAL A 74 -4.07 -0.09 -2.45
C VAL A 74 -4.24 1.42 -2.59
N LEU A 75 -3.36 2.09 -3.34
CA LEU A 75 -3.46 3.53 -3.59
C LEU A 75 -4.77 3.89 -4.31
N ASN A 76 -5.11 3.17 -5.38
CA ASN A 76 -6.34 3.40 -6.14
C ASN A 76 -7.59 3.29 -5.26
N ASN A 77 -7.66 2.28 -4.38
CA ASN A 77 -8.76 2.11 -3.45
C ASN A 77 -8.84 3.23 -2.41
N HIS A 78 -7.71 3.74 -1.94
CA HIS A 78 -7.67 4.87 -1.03
C HIS A 78 -8.26 6.12 -1.71
N LEU A 79 -7.82 6.44 -2.92
CA LEU A 79 -8.33 7.58 -3.70
C LEU A 79 -9.84 7.45 -3.98
N THR A 80 -10.31 6.25 -4.33
CA THR A 80 -11.76 5.99 -4.57
C THR A 80 -12.63 6.30 -3.33
N GLY A 81 -12.05 6.20 -2.13
CA GLY A 81 -12.76 6.50 -0.88
C GLY A 81 -12.78 7.99 -0.50
N MET A 82 -12.13 8.86 -1.27
CA MET A 82 -12.04 10.28 -0.99
C MET A 82 -13.26 11.04 -1.53
N ASN A 83 -13.58 12.16 -0.90
CA ASN A 83 -14.56 13.10 -1.42
C ASN A 83 -13.84 14.15 -2.31
N GLY A 84 -13.62 13.80 -3.56
CA GLY A 84 -12.76 14.51 -4.50
C GLY A 84 -11.32 13.94 -4.51
N VAL A 85 -10.84 13.61 -5.70
CA VAL A 85 -9.51 13.02 -5.87
C VAL A 85 -8.54 14.12 -6.27
N PRO A 86 -7.48 14.37 -5.48
CA PRO A 86 -6.47 15.36 -5.84
C PRO A 86 -5.75 14.96 -7.14
N ARG A 87 -5.67 15.89 -8.10
CA ARG A 87 -4.91 15.73 -9.35
C ARG A 87 -3.49 15.28 -9.07
N ALA A 88 -2.83 15.92 -8.10
CA ALA A 88 -1.46 15.60 -7.69
C ALA A 88 -1.27 14.16 -7.18
N ALA A 89 -2.35 13.45 -6.80
CA ALA A 89 -2.29 12.05 -6.39
C ALA A 89 -2.59 11.10 -7.57
N VAL A 90 -3.53 11.48 -8.44
CA VAL A 90 -3.98 10.57 -9.50
C VAL A 90 -3.04 10.57 -10.72
N GLU A 91 -2.41 11.69 -11.06
CA GLU A 91 -1.45 11.75 -12.17
C GLU A 91 -0.26 10.78 -11.98
N PRO A 92 0.42 10.75 -10.83
CA PRO A 92 1.45 9.74 -10.58
C PRO A 92 0.91 8.29 -10.64
N LEU A 93 -0.32 8.05 -10.17
CA LEU A 93 -0.93 6.73 -10.28
C LEU A 93 -1.15 6.32 -11.74
N VAL A 94 -1.63 7.23 -12.58
CA VAL A 94 -1.83 6.99 -14.03
C VAL A 94 -0.50 6.68 -14.70
N LEU A 95 0.56 7.44 -14.39
CA LEU A 95 1.91 7.19 -14.92
C LEU A 95 2.42 5.80 -14.53
N MET A 96 2.24 5.40 -13.26
CA MET A 96 2.66 4.06 -12.78
C MET A 96 1.84 2.91 -13.37
N VAL A 97 0.61 3.16 -13.78
CA VAL A 97 -0.25 2.16 -14.46
C VAL A 97 0.12 2.00 -15.93
N ALA A 98 0.70 3.00 -16.57
CA ALA A 98 1.00 3.01 -18.00
C ALA A 98 1.75 1.77 -18.54
N PRO A 99 2.81 1.25 -17.89
CA PRO A 99 3.50 0.05 -18.37
C PRO A 99 2.65 -1.22 -18.36
N ILE A 100 1.55 -1.22 -17.59
CA ILE A 100 0.68 -2.38 -17.37
C ILE A 100 -0.59 -2.29 -18.22
N ALA A 101 -1.16 -1.10 -18.30
CA ALA A 101 -2.41 -0.83 -19.04
C ALA A 101 -2.31 0.50 -19.81
N PRO A 102 -1.50 0.55 -20.88
CA PRO A 102 -1.16 1.81 -21.58
C PRO A 102 -2.39 2.52 -22.16
N HIS A 103 -3.35 1.80 -22.71
CA HIS A 103 -4.48 2.42 -23.39
C HIS A 103 -5.36 3.28 -22.45
N ILE A 104 -5.70 2.73 -21.27
CA ILE A 104 -6.48 3.50 -20.29
C ILE A 104 -5.65 4.62 -19.67
N ALA A 105 -4.36 4.39 -19.46
CA ALA A 105 -3.48 5.39 -18.90
C ALA A 105 -3.32 6.58 -19.86
N GLU A 106 -3.12 6.36 -21.15
CA GLU A 106 -3.06 7.41 -22.18
C GLU A 106 -4.37 8.20 -22.29
N GLU A 107 -5.51 7.51 -22.29
CA GLU A 107 -6.81 8.17 -22.35
C GLU A 107 -7.03 9.07 -21.11
N LEU A 108 -6.73 8.55 -19.91
CA LEU A 108 -6.85 9.34 -18.68
C LEU A 108 -5.88 10.51 -18.65
N TRP A 109 -4.65 10.32 -19.13
CA TRP A 109 -3.63 11.36 -19.22
C TRP A 109 -4.07 12.51 -20.13
N ASN A 110 -4.60 12.18 -21.31
CA ASN A 110 -5.19 13.15 -22.21
C ASN A 110 -6.39 13.89 -21.59
N ARG A 111 -7.30 13.15 -20.92
CA ARG A 111 -8.45 13.75 -20.22
C ARG A 111 -8.03 14.69 -19.08
N LEU A 112 -6.93 14.41 -18.43
CA LEU A 112 -6.35 15.30 -17.42
C LEU A 112 -5.77 16.59 -18.01
N GLY A 113 -5.74 16.75 -19.32
CA GLY A 113 -5.34 17.97 -20.02
C GLY A 113 -3.91 17.96 -20.55
N HIS A 114 -3.29 16.80 -20.65
CA HIS A 114 -1.95 16.65 -21.22
C HIS A 114 -2.05 16.32 -22.72
N ASP A 115 -1.46 17.15 -23.57
CA ASP A 115 -1.50 16.97 -25.02
C ASP A 115 -0.45 15.96 -25.55
N GLU A 116 0.62 15.76 -24.78
CA GLU A 116 1.70 14.83 -25.15
C GLU A 116 1.45 13.45 -24.53
N SER A 117 1.92 12.39 -25.24
CA SER A 117 1.85 11.02 -24.73
C SER A 117 2.58 10.89 -23.39
N LEU A 118 1.95 10.22 -22.46
CA LEU A 118 2.54 9.92 -21.15
C LEU A 118 3.82 9.05 -21.25
N ALA A 119 4.03 8.35 -22.38
CA ALA A 119 5.23 7.56 -22.63
C ALA A 119 6.52 8.39 -22.64
N HIS A 120 6.41 9.70 -22.90
CA HIS A 120 7.53 10.64 -22.87
C HIS A 120 7.65 11.41 -21.55
N HIS A 121 6.70 11.21 -20.63
CA HIS A 121 6.72 11.84 -19.32
C HIS A 121 7.67 11.08 -18.38
N PRO A 122 8.46 11.78 -17.55
CA PRO A 122 9.35 11.12 -16.60
C PRO A 122 8.55 10.30 -15.59
N TRP A 123 9.15 9.17 -15.15
CA TRP A 123 8.59 8.36 -14.08
C TRP A 123 8.46 9.16 -12.80
N PRO A 124 7.36 9.02 -12.02
CA PRO A 124 7.18 9.77 -10.79
C PRO A 124 8.28 9.47 -9.78
N GLN A 125 8.74 10.51 -9.12
CA GLN A 125 9.77 10.42 -8.07
C GLN A 125 9.12 10.52 -6.69
N ALA A 126 9.51 9.62 -5.80
CA ALA A 126 9.05 9.68 -4.42
C ALA A 126 9.77 10.82 -3.67
N ASP A 127 9.03 11.58 -2.88
CA ASP A 127 9.59 12.53 -1.93
C ASP A 127 10.00 11.78 -0.66
N GLU A 128 11.32 11.70 -0.43
CA GLU A 128 11.89 10.95 0.70
C GLU A 128 11.36 11.40 2.07
N ARG A 129 10.86 12.63 2.19
CA ARG A 129 10.26 13.13 3.43
C ARG A 129 9.00 12.36 3.84
N TYR A 130 8.33 11.75 2.88
CA TYR A 130 7.10 10.98 3.07
C TYR A 130 7.29 9.49 2.85
N VAL A 131 8.48 9.06 2.44
CA VAL A 131 8.84 7.65 2.32
C VAL A 131 9.25 7.13 3.69
N GLY A 132 8.52 6.16 4.20
CA GLY A 132 8.80 5.51 5.47
C GLY A 132 7.68 4.55 5.81
N GLN A 133 8.01 3.57 6.65
CA GLN A 133 6.99 2.66 7.14
C GLN A 133 6.04 3.43 8.06
N ASP A 134 4.73 3.30 7.84
CA ASP A 134 3.76 3.68 8.85
C ASP A 134 4.04 2.85 10.09
N THR A 135 4.60 3.48 11.12
CA THR A 135 4.83 2.80 12.39
C THR A 135 3.54 2.77 13.18
N VAL A 136 3.24 1.64 13.77
CA VAL A 136 2.14 1.46 14.71
C VAL A 136 2.69 1.00 16.05
N THR A 137 2.05 1.41 17.12
CA THR A 137 2.41 0.94 18.45
C THR A 137 1.82 -0.46 18.68
N ALA A 138 2.66 -1.48 18.67
CA ALA A 138 2.32 -2.83 19.08
C ALA A 138 2.35 -2.93 20.61
N VAL A 139 1.29 -3.46 21.20
CA VAL A 139 1.18 -3.64 22.66
C VAL A 139 1.57 -5.07 23.01
N VAL A 140 2.61 -5.23 23.85
CA VAL A 140 3.02 -6.53 24.38
C VAL A 140 2.41 -6.74 25.76
N GLN A 141 1.66 -7.84 25.91
CA GLN A 141 0.97 -8.19 27.14
C GLN A 141 1.49 -9.52 27.72
N ILE A 142 1.64 -9.57 29.05
CA ILE A 142 1.87 -10.81 29.79
C ILE A 142 0.69 -11.02 30.74
N LYS A 143 0.01 -12.15 30.64
CA LYS A 143 -1.23 -12.46 31.44
C LYS A 143 -2.25 -11.32 31.37
N GLY A 144 -2.48 -10.73 30.18
CA GLY A 144 -3.43 -9.66 29.97
C GLY A 144 -3.00 -8.26 30.45
N LYS A 145 -1.82 -8.11 31.06
CA LYS A 145 -1.29 -6.82 31.51
C LYS A 145 -0.24 -6.31 30.51
N VAL A 146 -0.38 -5.06 30.05
CA VAL A 146 0.59 -4.40 29.17
C VAL A 146 1.95 -4.32 29.88
N ARG A 147 3.00 -4.75 29.19
CA ARG A 147 4.37 -4.83 29.71
C ARG A 147 5.38 -4.06 28.88
N ALA A 148 5.13 -3.96 27.58
CA ALA A 148 5.93 -3.15 26.68
C ALA A 148 5.04 -2.57 25.56
N LYS A 149 5.55 -1.52 24.90
CA LYS A 149 5.02 -0.94 23.68
C LYS A 149 6.17 -0.88 22.69
N LEU A 150 5.96 -1.37 21.48
CA LEU A 150 6.95 -1.38 20.41
C LEU A 150 6.44 -0.52 19.27
N GLU A 151 7.27 0.36 18.76
CA GLU A 151 7.01 1.02 17.48
C GLU A 151 7.49 0.08 16.37
N VAL A 152 6.55 -0.41 15.58
CA VAL A 152 6.80 -1.41 14.52
C VAL A 152 6.15 -0.99 13.22
N SER A 153 6.62 -1.54 12.11
CA SER A 153 5.95 -1.33 10.83
C SER A 153 4.48 -1.80 10.87
N ALA A 154 3.61 -1.07 10.19
CA ALA A 154 2.20 -1.50 10.02
C ALA A 154 2.09 -2.84 9.28
N ASP A 155 3.08 -3.16 8.43
CA ASP A 155 3.16 -4.38 7.63
C ASP A 155 4.13 -5.42 8.22
N ILE A 156 4.49 -5.29 9.51
CA ILE A 156 5.44 -6.21 10.16
C ILE A 156 4.96 -7.67 10.08
N ASP A 157 5.88 -8.55 9.73
CA ASP A 157 5.62 -9.98 9.73
C ASP A 157 5.30 -10.48 11.16
N PRO A 158 4.30 -11.36 11.34
CA PRO A 158 3.94 -11.89 12.64
C PRO A 158 5.09 -12.56 13.40
N ASP A 159 5.97 -13.29 12.71
CA ASP A 159 7.10 -13.99 13.32
C ASP A 159 8.19 -12.99 13.77
N GLU A 160 8.40 -11.93 13.00
CA GLU A 160 9.30 -10.84 13.37
C GLU A 160 8.76 -10.06 14.58
N LEU A 161 7.46 -9.75 14.60
CA LEU A 161 6.82 -9.10 15.74
C LEU A 161 6.87 -9.96 17.01
N GLU A 162 6.71 -11.28 16.89
CA GLU A 162 6.86 -12.21 17.99
C GLU A 162 8.26 -12.14 18.61
N LYS A 163 9.29 -12.19 17.74
CA LYS A 163 10.70 -12.13 18.17
C LYS A 163 10.98 -10.83 18.90
N MET A 164 10.61 -9.68 18.33
CA MET A 164 10.78 -8.37 18.96
C MET A 164 10.05 -8.27 20.31
N ALA A 165 8.83 -8.82 20.38
CA ALA A 165 8.04 -8.81 21.60
C ALA A 165 8.65 -9.66 22.71
N LEU A 166 9.21 -10.84 22.38
CA LEU A 166 9.90 -11.70 23.35
C LEU A 166 11.19 -11.05 23.86
N GLU A 167 11.96 -10.43 22.99
CA GLU A 167 13.18 -9.67 23.36
C GLU A 167 12.83 -8.52 24.33
N ALA A 168 11.78 -7.74 24.03
CA ALA A 168 11.36 -6.60 24.84
C ALA A 168 10.90 -6.96 26.25
N VAL A 169 10.50 -8.19 26.49
CA VAL A 169 10.03 -8.66 27.81
C VAL A 169 10.87 -9.80 28.39
N ALA A 170 12.05 -10.10 27.81
CA ALA A 170 12.90 -11.21 28.19
C ALA A 170 13.25 -11.21 29.69
N GLU A 171 13.63 -10.05 30.24
CA GLU A 171 13.93 -9.89 31.68
C GLU A 171 12.72 -10.23 32.57
N ARG A 172 11.50 -9.93 32.10
CA ARG A 172 10.26 -10.17 32.86
C ARG A 172 9.79 -11.61 32.77
N LEU A 173 10.25 -12.36 31.79
CA LEU A 173 10.02 -13.80 31.66
C LEU A 173 11.02 -14.62 32.49
N GLY A 174 12.05 -13.98 33.08
CA GLY A 174 13.03 -14.64 33.93
C GLY A 174 13.82 -15.75 33.25
N GLY A 175 14.06 -15.64 31.94
CA GLY A 175 14.77 -16.63 31.16
C GLY A 175 14.00 -17.92 30.84
N LYS A 176 12.73 -18.02 31.28
CA LYS A 176 11.88 -19.17 30.97
C LYS A 176 11.19 -18.99 29.63
N PRO A 177 11.10 -20.04 28.79
CA PRO A 177 10.35 -19.98 27.55
C PRO A 177 8.84 -19.78 27.82
N PRO A 178 8.16 -19.00 26.99
CA PRO A 178 6.72 -18.84 27.11
C PRO A 178 5.99 -20.15 26.78
N ARG A 179 4.91 -20.43 27.48
CA ARG A 179 4.04 -21.57 27.17
C ARG A 179 3.28 -21.38 25.87
N LYS A 180 2.87 -20.13 25.56
CA LYS A 180 2.13 -19.77 24.35
C LYS A 180 2.31 -18.29 24.06
N VAL A 181 2.52 -17.98 22.78
CA VAL A 181 2.49 -16.61 22.25
C VAL A 181 1.34 -16.50 21.26
N ILE A 182 0.56 -15.43 21.35
CA ILE A 182 -0.55 -15.14 20.45
C ILE A 182 -0.25 -13.79 19.81
N VAL A 183 0.09 -13.80 18.53
CA VAL A 183 0.39 -12.60 17.75
C VAL A 183 -0.84 -12.20 16.93
N LYS A 184 -1.21 -10.93 17.03
CA LYS A 184 -2.19 -10.25 16.14
C LYS A 184 -1.50 -9.02 15.57
N ALA A 185 -0.63 -9.26 14.61
CA ALA A 185 0.12 -8.20 13.94
C ALA A 185 -0.84 -7.17 13.30
N PRO A 186 -0.46 -5.91 13.25
CA PRO A 186 0.71 -5.31 13.90
C PRO A 186 0.47 -4.82 15.34
N LYS A 187 -0.71 -5.05 15.92
CA LYS A 187 -1.22 -4.29 17.08
C LYS A 187 -0.96 -4.91 18.44
N ILE A 188 -0.94 -6.24 18.55
CA ILE A 188 -0.94 -6.90 19.87
C ILE A 188 -0.17 -8.22 19.85
N VAL A 189 0.66 -8.42 20.88
CA VAL A 189 1.28 -9.70 21.21
C VAL A 189 0.91 -10.06 22.65
N SER A 190 0.26 -11.22 22.85
CA SER A 190 -0.11 -11.72 24.16
C SER A 190 0.72 -12.95 24.52
N ILE A 191 1.47 -12.86 25.62
CA ILE A 191 2.40 -13.89 26.07
C ILE A 191 1.84 -14.55 27.34
N VAL A 192 1.74 -15.87 27.30
CA VAL A 192 1.44 -16.71 28.45
C VAL A 192 2.77 -17.32 28.92
N PRO A 193 3.29 -16.92 30.09
CA PRO A 193 4.55 -17.46 30.59
C PRO A 193 4.40 -18.95 30.92
N GLY A 194 5.52 -19.69 30.82
CA GLY A 194 5.64 -21.04 31.38
C GLY A 194 5.62 -21.02 32.90
N GLU A 195 5.30 -22.14 33.51
CA GLU A 195 5.35 -22.34 34.98
C GLU A 195 6.79 -22.35 35.49
#